data_f77502bb12b98c09f38fe6c8f0664c6b
#
_entry.id   f77502bb12b98c09f38fe6c8f0664c6b
#
_cell.length_a   1.000
_cell.length_b   1.000
_cell.length_c   1.000
_cell.angle_alpha   90.00
_cell.angle_beta   90.00
_cell.angle_gamma   90.00
#
_symmetry.space_group_name_H-M   'P 1'
#
loop_
_entity.id
_entity.type
_entity.pdbx_description
1 polymer ?
#
loop_
_entity_poly.entity_id
_entity_poly.type
_entity_poly.pdbx_seq_one_letter_code
_entity_poly.pdbx_strand_id
1 'polypeptide(L)'
;DVLMIQTPLSLPVSLGDPASISCRASQSIVHSNGNTYLEWYLQKPGQSPKLLIYRVSNRFSGVPDRFSGSGSGTDFTLRISRVEAEDLGVYFCFQVTHVPLTFGAGTKLELK
;
A
#
# COMPACT_ATOMS: atom_id res chain seq x y z
N ASP A 1 5.92 -10.28 -16.47
CA ASP A 1 5.79 -9.87 -15.06
C ASP A 1 4.63 -8.91 -14.88
N VAL A 2 4.00 -8.96 -13.72
CA VAL A 2 2.96 -7.98 -13.37
C VAL A 2 3.65 -6.70 -12.92
N LEU A 3 3.36 -5.59 -13.60
CA LEU A 3 3.85 -4.28 -13.18
C LEU A 3 2.89 -3.69 -12.17
N MET A 4 3.43 -3.14 -11.08
CA MET A 4 2.65 -2.47 -10.04
C MET A 4 3.00 -0.99 -10.10
N ILE A 5 2.02 -0.16 -10.47
CA ILE A 5 2.23 1.27 -10.67
C ILE A 5 1.57 2.05 -9.55
N GLN A 6 2.38 2.71 -8.74
CA GLN A 6 1.91 3.55 -7.64
C GLN A 6 1.83 5.02 -8.02
N THR A 7 0.80 5.68 -7.55
CA THR A 7 0.61 7.12 -7.71
C THR A 7 0.02 7.72 -6.44
N PRO A 8 0.53 8.86 -5.98
CA PRO A 8 1.74 9.55 -6.47
C PRO A 8 3.00 8.85 -5.99
N LEU A 9 4.17 9.25 -6.49
CA LEU A 9 5.45 8.75 -5.98
C LEU A 9 5.93 9.56 -4.77
N SER A 10 5.44 10.78 -4.62
CA SER A 10 5.72 11.65 -3.49
C SER A 10 4.42 12.32 -3.05
N LEU A 11 4.14 12.29 -1.75
CA LEU A 11 2.91 12.83 -1.19
C LEU A 11 3.25 13.67 0.04
N PRO A 12 3.47 14.99 -0.14
CA PRO A 12 3.66 15.88 1.00
C PRO A 12 2.32 16.15 1.69
N VAL A 13 2.33 16.08 3.02
CA VAL A 13 1.13 16.27 3.84
C VAL A 13 1.45 17.06 5.09
N SER A 14 0.42 17.63 5.72
CA SER A 14 0.50 18.14 7.08
C SER A 14 -0.05 17.08 8.02
N LEU A 15 0.43 17.06 9.27
CA LEU A 15 -0.12 16.13 10.27
C LEU A 15 -1.61 16.42 10.47
N GLY A 16 -2.39 15.37 10.55
CA GLY A 16 -3.85 15.43 10.64
C GLY A 16 -4.57 15.39 9.31
N ASP A 17 -3.87 15.54 8.18
CA ASP A 17 -4.48 15.44 6.86
C ASP A 17 -4.85 13.98 6.54
N PRO A 18 -5.88 13.76 5.71
CA PRO A 18 -6.08 12.45 5.10
C PRO A 18 -5.06 12.23 3.99
N ALA A 19 -4.76 10.97 3.70
CA ALA A 19 -3.87 10.60 2.60
C ALA A 19 -4.43 9.40 1.85
N SER A 20 -4.16 9.36 0.55
CA SER A 20 -4.62 8.28 -0.31
C SER A 20 -3.53 7.94 -1.32
N ILE A 21 -3.20 6.66 -1.43
CA ILE A 21 -2.17 6.16 -2.35
C ILE A 21 -2.82 5.10 -3.23
N SER A 22 -2.62 5.22 -4.54
CA SER A 22 -3.16 4.28 -5.52
C SER A 22 -2.09 3.32 -6.01
N CYS A 23 -2.52 2.09 -6.29
CA CYS A 23 -1.67 1.05 -6.88
C CYS A 23 -2.48 0.37 -7.98
N ARG A 24 -1.92 0.35 -9.20
CA ARG A 24 -2.56 -0.32 -10.35
C ARG A 24 -1.66 -1.42 -10.86
N ALA A 25 -2.24 -2.62 -11.00
CA ALA A 25 -1.55 -3.77 -11.57
C ALA A 25 -1.75 -3.80 -13.08
N SER A 26 -0.73 -4.21 -13.84
CA SER A 26 -0.80 -4.30 -15.30
C SER A 26 -1.75 -5.41 -15.78
N GLN A 27 -2.09 -6.35 -14.90
CA GLN A 27 -3.09 -7.38 -15.17
C GLN A 27 -3.75 -7.78 -13.86
N SER A 28 -4.88 -8.50 -13.94
CA SER A 28 -5.61 -8.93 -12.75
C SER A 28 -4.71 -9.74 -11.82
N ILE A 29 -4.80 -9.44 -10.53
CA ILE A 29 -4.10 -10.19 -9.48
C ILE A 29 -5.07 -11.00 -8.61
N VAL A 30 -6.24 -11.32 -9.17
CA VAL A 30 -7.14 -12.29 -8.56
C VAL A 30 -6.56 -13.68 -8.79
N HIS A 31 -6.29 -14.41 -7.71
CA HIS A 31 -5.77 -15.77 -7.78
C HIS A 31 -6.88 -16.72 -8.24
N SER A 32 -6.49 -17.88 -8.81
CA SER A 32 -7.45 -18.90 -9.24
C SER A 32 -8.34 -19.40 -8.10
N ASN A 33 -7.90 -19.27 -6.85
CA ASN A 33 -8.71 -19.66 -5.69
C ASN A 33 -9.72 -18.56 -5.27
N GLY A 34 -9.79 -17.44 -6.00
CA GLY A 34 -10.71 -16.35 -5.72
C GLY A 34 -10.16 -15.25 -4.81
N ASN A 35 -9.02 -15.47 -4.18
CA ASN A 35 -8.40 -14.46 -3.33
C ASN A 35 -7.53 -13.51 -4.14
N THR A 36 -7.38 -12.28 -3.64
CA THR A 36 -6.51 -11.26 -4.23
C THR A 36 -5.39 -10.96 -3.25
N TYR A 37 -4.18 -11.39 -3.59
CA TYR A 37 -3.03 -11.28 -2.68
C TYR A 37 -2.29 -9.97 -2.94
N LEU A 38 -2.91 -8.88 -2.55
CA LEU A 38 -2.34 -7.52 -2.60
C LEU A 38 -2.04 -7.09 -1.18
N GLU A 39 -0.80 -6.69 -0.94
CA GLU A 39 -0.33 -6.26 0.37
C GLU A 39 0.22 -4.85 0.31
N TRP A 40 0.15 -4.14 1.43
CA TRP A 40 0.73 -2.81 1.62
C TRP A 40 1.75 -2.86 2.74
N TYR A 41 2.91 -2.25 2.50
CA TYR A 41 4.01 -2.18 3.44
C TYR A 41 4.40 -0.74 3.69
N LEU A 42 4.89 -0.46 4.90
CA LEU A 42 5.48 0.83 5.25
C LEU A 42 6.94 0.60 5.65
N GLN A 43 7.84 1.32 5.00
CA GLN A 43 9.25 1.36 5.38
C GLN A 43 9.57 2.73 5.96
N LYS A 44 9.80 2.78 7.28
CA LYS A 44 10.24 4.00 7.95
C LYS A 44 11.73 4.20 7.73
N PRO A 45 12.23 5.46 7.83
CA PRO A 45 13.66 5.72 7.63
C PRO A 45 14.52 4.82 8.51
N GLY A 46 15.52 4.17 7.90
CA GLY A 46 16.46 3.31 8.60
C GLY A 46 15.90 1.98 9.08
N GLN A 47 14.68 1.63 8.71
CA GLN A 47 14.04 0.38 9.13
C GLN A 47 13.70 -0.48 7.93
N SER A 48 13.43 -1.76 8.18
CA SER A 48 12.92 -2.66 7.15
C SER A 48 11.41 -2.43 6.95
N PRO A 49 10.86 -2.80 5.77
CA PRO A 49 9.42 -2.68 5.52
C PRO A 49 8.62 -3.53 6.51
N LYS A 50 7.46 -3.03 6.91
CA LYS A 50 6.53 -3.73 7.79
C LYS A 50 5.17 -3.85 7.11
N LEU A 51 4.55 -5.01 7.27
CA LEU A 51 3.24 -5.29 6.69
C LEU A 51 2.17 -4.46 7.40
N LEU A 52 1.35 -3.78 6.62
CA LEU A 52 0.19 -3.02 7.13
C LEU A 52 -1.11 -3.73 6.80
N ILE A 53 -1.31 -4.08 5.53
CA ILE A 53 -2.56 -4.61 5.00
C ILE A 53 -2.24 -5.85 4.17
N TYR A 54 -3.04 -6.89 4.29
CA TYR A 54 -2.93 -8.10 3.47
C TYR A 54 -4.29 -8.45 2.85
N ARG A 55 -4.25 -9.15 1.73
CA ARG A 55 -5.44 -9.50 0.96
C ARG A 55 -6.38 -8.30 0.79
N VAL A 56 -5.82 -7.21 0.26
CA VAL A 56 -6.50 -5.96 -0.14
C VAL A 56 -6.93 -5.09 1.04
N SER A 57 -7.65 -5.64 2.03
CA SER A 57 -8.35 -4.83 3.03
C SER A 57 -8.19 -5.28 4.48
N ASN A 58 -7.36 -6.29 4.75
CA ASN A 58 -7.21 -6.82 6.11
C ASN A 58 -6.03 -6.17 6.81
N ARG A 59 -6.27 -5.51 7.92
CA ARG A 59 -5.18 -4.92 8.72
C ARG A 59 -4.40 -6.02 9.43
N PHE A 60 -3.08 -5.93 9.34
CA PHE A 60 -2.20 -6.80 10.09
C PHE A 60 -2.25 -6.46 11.58
N SER A 61 -1.91 -7.43 12.43
CA SER A 61 -1.94 -7.26 13.88
C SER A 61 -1.19 -6.01 14.32
N GLY A 62 -1.81 -5.20 15.18
CA GLY A 62 -1.22 -3.98 15.72
C GLY A 62 -1.31 -2.75 14.81
N VAL A 63 -1.82 -2.88 13.58
CA VAL A 63 -1.97 -1.74 12.68
C VAL A 63 -3.18 -0.91 13.08
N PRO A 64 -3.03 0.41 13.28
CA PRO A 64 -4.14 1.27 13.69
C PRO A 64 -5.27 1.30 12.67
N ASP A 65 -6.49 1.54 13.14
CA ASP A 65 -7.68 1.56 12.29
C ASP A 65 -7.78 2.78 11.39
N ARG A 66 -6.88 3.78 11.54
CA ARG A 66 -6.80 4.89 10.58
C ARG A 66 -6.31 4.44 9.22
N PHE A 67 -5.70 3.27 9.11
CA PHE A 67 -5.31 2.66 7.83
C PHE A 67 -6.43 1.79 7.30
N SER A 68 -6.72 1.92 6.03
CA SER A 68 -7.69 1.05 5.35
C SER A 68 -7.25 0.78 3.92
N GLY A 69 -7.54 -0.41 3.44
CA GLY A 69 -7.26 -0.81 2.06
C GLY A 69 -8.53 -1.17 1.34
N SER A 70 -8.57 -0.91 0.04
CA SER A 70 -9.72 -1.24 -0.81
C SER A 70 -9.26 -1.49 -2.24
N GLY A 71 -10.17 -1.99 -3.05
CA GLY A 71 -9.93 -2.21 -4.47
C GLY A 71 -10.32 -3.61 -4.92
N SER A 72 -10.15 -3.85 -6.21
CA SER A 72 -10.42 -5.16 -6.81
C SER A 72 -9.75 -5.25 -8.18
N GLY A 73 -9.45 -6.48 -8.60
CA GLY A 73 -8.90 -6.76 -9.92
C GLY A 73 -7.52 -6.18 -10.16
N THR A 74 -7.47 -4.93 -10.63
CA THR A 74 -6.22 -4.24 -10.96
C THR A 74 -6.03 -2.94 -10.20
N ASP A 75 -7.07 -2.39 -9.57
CA ASP A 75 -7.00 -1.07 -8.94
C ASP A 75 -7.18 -1.16 -7.44
N PHE A 76 -6.20 -0.64 -6.70
CA PHE A 76 -6.15 -0.72 -5.25
C PHE A 76 -5.79 0.62 -4.64
N THR A 77 -6.29 0.87 -3.43
CA THR A 77 -6.05 2.12 -2.73
C THR A 77 -5.77 1.86 -1.26
N LEU A 78 -4.72 2.52 -0.75
CA LEU A 78 -4.46 2.60 0.69
C LEU A 78 -4.87 4.00 1.15
N ARG A 79 -5.65 4.07 2.23
CA ARG A 79 -6.08 5.34 2.81
C ARG A 79 -5.65 5.44 4.26
N ILE A 80 -5.24 6.65 4.63
CA ILE A 80 -4.98 7.02 6.01
C ILE A 80 -5.96 8.13 6.34
N SER A 81 -6.83 7.92 7.34
CA SER A 81 -7.85 8.92 7.68
C SER A 81 -7.26 10.21 8.24
N ARG A 82 -6.16 10.11 9.00
CA ARG A 82 -5.44 11.22 9.60
C ARG A 82 -3.98 10.84 9.72
N VAL A 83 -3.10 11.54 9.03
CA VAL A 83 -1.67 11.25 9.09
C VAL A 83 -1.08 11.67 10.43
N GLU A 84 -0.35 10.75 11.06
CA GLU A 84 0.43 11.02 12.26
C GLU A 84 1.91 10.95 11.95
N ALA A 85 2.75 11.51 12.83
CA ALA A 85 4.20 11.56 12.60
C ALA A 85 4.80 10.17 12.35
N GLU A 86 4.29 9.15 13.05
CA GLU A 86 4.77 7.78 12.92
C GLU A 86 4.39 7.12 11.59
N ASP A 87 3.52 7.75 10.80
CA ASP A 87 3.11 7.22 9.50
C ASP A 87 4.02 7.65 8.36
N LEU A 88 4.95 8.56 8.61
CA LEU A 88 5.84 9.08 7.59
C LEU A 88 6.86 8.01 7.16
N GLY A 89 7.11 7.92 5.87
CA GLY A 89 8.02 6.94 5.29
C GLY A 89 7.59 6.57 3.88
N VAL A 90 8.03 5.42 3.39
CA VAL A 90 7.74 4.98 2.03
C VAL A 90 6.78 3.79 2.07
N TYR A 91 5.68 3.93 1.34
CA TYR A 91 4.64 2.90 1.25
C TYR A 91 4.79 2.14 -0.06
N PHE A 92 4.68 0.81 0.01
CA PHE A 92 4.78 -0.07 -1.16
C PHE A 92 3.55 -0.94 -1.26
N CYS A 93 2.98 -1.08 -2.46
CA CYS A 93 2.07 -2.18 -2.74
C CYS A 93 2.88 -3.36 -3.28
N PHE A 94 2.38 -4.57 -3.05
CA PHE A 94 3.10 -5.80 -3.35
C PHE A 94 2.08 -6.87 -3.74
N GLN A 95 2.22 -7.44 -4.95
CA GLN A 95 1.36 -8.54 -5.37
C GLN A 95 2.05 -9.88 -5.15
N VAL A 96 1.30 -10.82 -4.62
CA VAL A 96 1.79 -12.16 -4.27
C VAL A 96 1.00 -13.24 -5.03
N THR A 97 0.19 -12.83 -5.99
CA THR A 97 -0.64 -13.76 -6.77
C THR A 97 0.16 -14.45 -7.87
N HIS A 98 0.98 -13.69 -8.59
CA HIS A 98 1.73 -14.17 -9.74
C HIS A 98 3.22 -14.16 -9.48
N VAL A 99 3.91 -15.21 -9.95
CA VAL A 99 5.37 -15.30 -9.92
C VAL A 99 5.92 -14.69 -11.20
N PRO A 100 6.95 -13.86 -11.15
CA PRO A 100 7.65 -13.39 -9.95
C PRO A 100 6.82 -12.37 -9.17
N LEU A 101 6.98 -12.37 -7.84
CA LEU A 101 6.33 -11.38 -6.97
C LEU A 101 6.90 -10.01 -7.29
N THR A 102 6.04 -8.99 -7.35
CA THR A 102 6.47 -7.65 -7.75
C THR A 102 5.91 -6.57 -6.84
N PHE A 103 6.74 -5.53 -6.62
CA PHE A 103 6.41 -4.35 -5.82
C PHE A 103 6.13 -3.15 -6.71
N GLY A 104 5.35 -2.21 -6.19
CA GLY A 104 5.33 -0.86 -6.72
C GLY A 104 6.64 -0.13 -6.40
N ALA A 105 6.86 1.01 -7.05
CA ALA A 105 8.10 1.79 -6.88
C ALA A 105 8.16 2.53 -5.53
N GLY A 106 7.07 2.59 -4.81
CA GLY A 106 7.00 3.27 -3.53
C GLY A 106 6.41 4.67 -3.63
N THR A 107 5.73 5.06 -2.55
CA THR A 107 5.21 6.43 -2.38
C THR A 107 5.79 7.00 -1.10
N LYS A 108 6.53 8.10 -1.22
CA LYS A 108 7.10 8.75 -0.05
C LYS A 108 6.08 9.69 0.56
N LEU A 109 5.61 9.37 1.77
CA LEU A 109 4.74 10.22 2.57
C LEU A 109 5.64 11.07 3.47
N GLU A 110 5.61 12.40 3.27
CA GLU A 110 6.52 13.32 3.95
C GLU A 110 5.80 14.60 4.35
N LEU A 111 6.35 15.31 5.31
CA LEU A 111 5.80 16.61 5.73
C LEU A 111 6.02 17.66 4.64
N LYS A 112 5.03 18.53 4.48
CA LYS A 112 5.16 19.71 3.62
C LYS A 112 6.18 20.69 4.20
#